data_fe84e2cd52c88040ecc067b6c6fdd885
#
_entry.id   fe84e2cd52c88040ecc067b6c6fdd885
#
_cell.length_a   1.000
_cell.length_b   1.000
_cell.length_c   1.000
_cell.angle_alpha   90.00
_cell.angle_beta   90.00
_cell.angle_gamma   90.00
#
_symmetry.space_group_name_H-M   'P 1'
#
loop_
_entity.id
_entity.type
_entity.pdbx_description
1 polymer ?
#
loop_
_entity_poly.entity_id
_entity_poly.type
_entity_poly.pdbx_seq_one_letter_code
_entity_poly.pdbx_strand_id
1 'polypeptide(L)'
;MTAEEIHTILLGNTRTFLVPGRDGYLLIDGGHRVWGNCFLRHLTKAGLQPQDIRMAVITHVHFDHVGTLQVLKKHCRCPVAVHSLEADLLASGQVVIPPGTVWPGKLVKMLTDWFPGLTARACAFGAVKADLLISDTMSLEDHGFDARIIPAPGHTQGSLSILTSAGNAFVGDIAVNMPILGRQRYASPFGYSAREMAVSMEKLIKESARRFYPAHGRPFDATQWQKKMLVQN
;
A
#
# COMPACT_ATOMS: atom_id res chain seq x y z
N MET A 1 12.26 -23.39 7.74
CA MET A 1 12.14 -22.10 7.05
C MET A 1 12.09 -21.04 8.13
N THR A 2 13.11 -20.20 8.24
CA THR A 2 13.10 -19.05 9.14
C THR A 2 11.98 -18.10 8.71
N ALA A 3 11.20 -17.60 9.68
CA ALA A 3 10.16 -16.61 9.38
C ALA A 3 10.81 -15.39 8.71
N GLU A 4 10.24 -14.94 7.60
CA GLU A 4 10.67 -13.73 6.90
C GLU A 4 10.53 -12.54 7.87
N GLU A 5 11.65 -11.87 8.19
CA GLU A 5 11.66 -10.77 9.14
C GLU A 5 11.17 -9.47 8.46
N ILE A 6 9.86 -9.29 8.45
CA ILE A 6 9.23 -8.10 7.88
C ILE A 6 9.28 -6.96 8.90
N HIS A 7 9.98 -5.87 8.57
CA HIS A 7 9.94 -4.67 9.39
C HIS A 7 8.71 -3.82 9.02
N THR A 8 7.91 -3.50 10.01
CA THR A 8 6.75 -2.61 9.84
C THR A 8 7.05 -1.24 10.42
N ILE A 9 6.96 -0.20 9.60
CA ILE A 9 7.12 1.19 10.01
C ILE A 9 5.74 1.85 9.99
N LEU A 10 5.32 2.40 11.13
CA LEU A 10 4.07 3.14 11.24
C LEU A 10 4.31 4.64 10.98
N LEU A 11 3.74 5.16 9.93
CA LEU A 11 3.84 6.56 9.51
C LEU A 11 2.46 7.24 9.61
N GLY A 12 2.13 7.68 10.81
CA GLY A 12 0.77 8.12 11.15
C GLY A 12 -0.16 6.93 11.35
N ASN A 13 -1.17 6.79 10.49
CA ASN A 13 -2.09 5.65 10.47
C ASN A 13 -1.79 4.65 9.34
N THR A 14 -0.79 4.93 8.50
CA THR A 14 -0.37 4.08 7.39
C THR A 14 0.86 3.25 7.78
N ARG A 15 0.84 1.98 7.46
CA ARG A 15 1.98 1.08 7.60
C ARG A 15 2.71 0.98 6.27
N THR A 16 4.02 1.14 6.35
CA THR A 16 4.94 0.80 5.28
C THR A 16 5.73 -0.44 5.70
N PHE A 17 6.19 -1.23 4.77
CA PHE A 17 6.83 -2.48 5.08
C PHE A 17 8.19 -2.57 4.38
N LEU A 18 9.19 -3.12 5.10
CA LEU A 18 10.46 -3.53 4.54
C LEU A 18 10.49 -5.05 4.53
N VAL A 19 10.54 -5.61 3.34
CA VAL A 19 10.63 -7.06 3.12
C VAL A 19 12.06 -7.39 2.74
N PRO A 20 12.74 -8.30 3.46
CA PRO A 20 14.12 -8.64 3.17
C PRO A 20 14.25 -9.33 1.80
N GLY A 21 15.33 -9.03 1.10
CA GLY A 21 15.76 -9.68 -0.12
C GLY A 21 17.21 -10.14 -0.01
N ARG A 22 17.81 -10.57 -1.13
CA ARG A 22 19.19 -11.07 -1.17
C ARG A 22 20.22 -10.02 -0.72
N ASP A 23 20.06 -8.77 -1.18
CA ASP A 23 21.06 -7.71 -1.01
C ASP A 23 20.49 -6.43 -0.38
N GLY A 24 19.38 -6.52 0.33
CA GLY A 24 18.72 -5.39 0.97
C GLY A 24 17.22 -5.58 1.08
N TYR A 25 16.49 -4.49 1.05
CA TYR A 25 15.05 -4.49 1.34
C TYR A 25 14.20 -3.98 0.18
N LEU A 26 13.06 -4.62 -0.01
CA LEU A 26 11.93 -4.11 -0.77
C LEU A 26 11.10 -3.23 0.16
N LEU A 27 10.92 -1.96 -0.20
CA LEU A 27 9.99 -1.08 0.48
C LEU A 27 8.61 -1.16 -0.18
N ILE A 28 7.58 -1.28 0.62
CA ILE A 28 6.19 -1.25 0.17
C ILE A 28 5.49 -0.06 0.82
N ASP A 29 5.05 0.89 -0.02
CA ASP A 29 4.48 2.18 0.30
C ASP A 29 5.41 3.13 1.08
N GLY A 30 5.05 4.42 1.15
CA GLY A 30 5.89 5.47 1.72
C GLY A 30 5.21 6.33 2.80
N GLY A 31 3.93 6.11 3.10
CA GLY A 31 3.23 6.91 4.10
C GLY A 31 2.97 8.37 3.67
N HIS A 32 2.43 9.18 4.57
CA HIS A 32 2.14 10.59 4.33
C HIS A 32 3.39 11.47 4.42
N ARG A 33 3.46 12.55 3.63
CA ARG A 33 4.63 13.44 3.48
C ARG A 33 5.22 14.00 4.76
N VAL A 34 4.40 14.27 5.77
CA VAL A 34 4.86 14.83 7.05
C VAL A 34 5.75 13.86 7.83
N TRP A 35 5.76 12.59 7.47
CA TRP A 35 6.50 11.53 8.16
C TRP A 35 7.85 11.18 7.50
N GLY A 36 8.30 11.90 6.47
CA GLY A 36 9.57 11.58 5.78
C GLY A 36 10.78 11.51 6.71
N ASN A 37 10.95 12.49 7.60
CA ASN A 37 12.03 12.45 8.61
C ASN A 37 11.81 11.36 9.67
N CYS A 38 10.56 11.01 9.96
CA CYS A 38 10.23 9.91 10.85
C CYS A 38 10.61 8.57 10.23
N PHE A 39 10.36 8.39 8.94
CA PHE A 39 10.78 7.21 8.17
C PHE A 39 12.30 7.00 8.28
N LEU A 40 13.11 8.02 7.99
CA LEU A 40 14.58 7.93 8.09
C LEU A 40 15.04 7.57 9.50
N ARG A 41 14.44 8.15 10.53
CA ARG A 41 14.75 7.79 11.93
C ARG A 41 14.38 6.34 12.27
N HIS A 42 13.31 5.80 11.69
CA HIS A 42 12.95 4.40 11.90
C HIS A 42 13.97 3.45 11.26
N LEU A 43 14.47 3.77 10.07
CA LEU A 43 15.57 3.02 9.45
C LEU A 43 16.79 3.00 10.38
N THR A 44 17.24 4.17 10.84
CA THR A 44 18.40 4.26 11.75
C THR A 44 18.20 3.46 13.04
N LYS A 45 17.01 3.50 13.63
CA LYS A 45 16.69 2.72 14.85
C LYS A 45 16.68 1.21 14.60
N ALA A 46 16.35 0.77 13.40
CA ALA A 46 16.43 -0.63 12.98
C ALA A 46 17.85 -1.04 12.56
N GLY A 47 18.84 -0.15 12.66
CA GLY A 47 20.20 -0.41 12.19
C GLY A 47 20.35 -0.38 10.67
N LEU A 48 19.36 0.14 9.95
CA LEU A 48 19.31 0.20 8.50
C LEU A 48 19.70 1.57 7.98
N GLN A 49 20.31 1.57 6.78
CA GLN A 49 20.61 2.77 6.02
C GLN A 49 19.59 2.94 4.87
N PRO A 50 19.31 4.16 4.42
CA PRO A 50 18.44 4.37 3.26
C PRO A 50 18.88 3.58 2.01
N GLN A 51 20.19 3.36 1.84
CA GLN A 51 20.79 2.63 0.73
C GLN A 51 20.54 1.12 0.79
N ASP A 52 20.09 0.59 1.93
CA ASP A 52 19.69 -0.81 2.05
C ASP A 52 18.35 -1.08 1.35
N ILE A 53 17.59 -0.01 1.02
CA ILE A 53 16.38 -0.13 0.21
C ILE A 53 16.79 -0.22 -1.27
N ARG A 54 16.54 -1.37 -1.87
CA ARG A 54 16.91 -1.67 -3.26
C ARG A 54 15.80 -1.37 -4.27
N MET A 55 14.55 -1.37 -3.84
CA MET A 55 13.39 -1.06 -4.64
C MET A 55 12.25 -0.56 -3.76
N ALA A 56 11.42 0.34 -4.27
CA ALA A 56 10.15 0.70 -3.66
C ALA A 56 9.00 0.33 -4.60
N VAL A 57 8.01 -0.39 -4.10
CA VAL A 57 6.75 -0.68 -4.81
C VAL A 57 5.62 0.07 -4.13
N ILE A 58 4.89 0.85 -4.91
CA ILE A 58 3.75 1.62 -4.46
C ILE A 58 2.48 0.86 -4.81
N THR A 59 1.69 0.53 -3.79
CA THR A 59 0.46 -0.22 -3.98
C THR A 59 -0.57 0.57 -4.78
N HIS A 60 -0.67 1.89 -4.56
CA HIS A 60 -1.50 2.82 -5.30
C HIS A 60 -1.13 4.27 -4.99
N VAL A 61 -1.58 5.23 -5.82
CA VAL A 61 -1.19 6.64 -5.68
C VAL A 61 -2.23 7.42 -4.89
N HIS A 62 -2.20 7.24 -3.55
CA HIS A 62 -2.87 8.14 -2.61
C HIS A 62 -1.82 8.81 -1.71
N PHE A 63 -2.17 10.00 -1.21
CA PHE A 63 -1.26 10.91 -0.50
C PHE A 63 -0.56 10.27 0.72
N ASP A 64 -1.19 9.31 1.36
CA ASP A 64 -0.67 8.61 2.53
C ASP A 64 0.08 7.31 2.19
N HIS A 65 0.26 7.00 0.90
CA HIS A 65 1.12 5.93 0.38
C HIS A 65 2.35 6.45 -0.36
N VAL A 66 2.25 7.65 -0.95
CA VAL A 66 3.32 8.23 -1.78
C VAL A 66 4.03 9.43 -1.16
N GLY A 67 3.56 9.89 0.00
CA GLY A 67 3.99 11.18 0.56
C GLY A 67 5.47 11.30 0.87
N THR A 68 6.16 10.22 1.19
CA THR A 68 7.61 10.24 1.50
C THR A 68 8.49 9.95 0.27
N LEU A 69 7.92 9.69 -0.91
CA LEU A 69 8.70 9.26 -2.08
C LEU A 69 9.80 10.25 -2.51
N GLN A 70 9.58 11.56 -2.35
CA GLN A 70 10.65 12.53 -2.63
C GLN A 70 11.84 12.37 -1.69
N VAL A 71 11.58 12.07 -0.41
CA VAL A 71 12.63 11.77 0.58
C VAL A 71 13.33 10.47 0.21
N LEU A 72 12.58 9.44 -0.19
CA LEU A 72 13.12 8.17 -0.66
C LEU A 72 14.03 8.35 -1.88
N LYS A 73 13.56 9.01 -2.92
CA LYS A 73 14.37 9.27 -4.13
C LYS A 73 15.68 9.99 -3.80
N LYS A 74 15.64 10.95 -2.87
CA LYS A 74 16.82 11.71 -2.45
C LYS A 74 17.84 10.86 -1.71
N HIS A 75 17.41 9.97 -0.82
CA HIS A 75 18.27 9.27 0.13
C HIS A 75 18.55 7.81 -0.26
N CYS A 76 17.54 7.08 -0.75
CA CYS A 76 17.68 5.66 -1.09
C CYS A 76 18.21 5.44 -2.50
N ARG A 77 17.89 6.33 -3.45
CA ARG A 77 18.27 6.21 -4.89
C ARG A 77 17.82 4.89 -5.52
N CYS A 78 16.78 4.28 -4.96
CA CYS A 78 16.22 3.03 -5.47
C CYS A 78 15.16 3.30 -6.55
N PRO A 79 14.92 2.35 -7.49
CA PRO A 79 13.82 2.44 -8.42
C PRO A 79 12.48 2.41 -7.70
N VAL A 80 11.51 3.17 -8.21
CA VAL A 80 10.12 3.22 -7.77
C VAL A 80 9.24 2.55 -8.81
N ALA A 81 8.55 1.49 -8.42
CA ALA A 81 7.57 0.78 -9.24
C ALA A 81 6.14 1.20 -8.86
N VAL A 82 5.30 1.39 -9.88
CA VAL A 82 3.88 1.70 -9.73
C VAL A 82 3.10 1.09 -10.89
N HIS A 83 1.79 0.89 -10.73
CA HIS A 83 0.96 0.47 -11.85
C HIS A 83 0.95 1.54 -12.96
N SER A 84 0.96 1.13 -14.22
CA SER A 84 0.98 2.03 -15.38
C SER A 84 -0.19 3.04 -15.38
N LEU A 85 -1.38 2.63 -14.92
CA LEU A 85 -2.56 3.50 -14.78
C LEU A 85 -2.41 4.60 -13.71
N GLU A 86 -1.45 4.50 -12.81
CA GLU A 86 -1.22 5.44 -11.72
C GLU A 86 0.00 6.36 -11.98
N ALA A 87 0.76 6.10 -13.04
CA ALA A 87 2.03 6.76 -13.31
C ALA A 87 1.88 8.28 -13.52
N ASP A 88 0.88 8.71 -14.29
CA ASP A 88 0.62 10.12 -14.57
C ASP A 88 0.15 10.87 -13.30
N LEU A 89 -0.66 10.19 -12.47
CA LEU A 89 -1.10 10.73 -11.19
C LEU A 89 0.09 10.96 -10.25
N LEU A 90 1.01 9.99 -10.16
CA LEU A 90 2.24 10.12 -9.38
C LEU A 90 3.15 11.24 -9.92
N ALA A 91 3.30 11.31 -11.23
CA ALA A 91 4.15 12.30 -11.90
C ALA A 91 3.59 13.73 -11.82
N SER A 92 2.27 13.89 -11.74
CA SER A 92 1.63 15.20 -11.59
C SER A 92 1.61 15.72 -10.14
N GLY A 93 1.69 14.83 -9.14
CA GLY A 93 1.47 15.20 -7.74
C GLY A 93 0.02 15.57 -7.41
N GLN A 94 -0.92 15.22 -8.30
CA GLN A 94 -2.33 15.55 -8.13
C GLN A 94 -2.96 14.71 -7.04
N VAL A 95 -3.71 15.36 -6.14
CA VAL A 95 -4.45 14.70 -5.07
C VAL A 95 -5.79 14.19 -5.58
N VAL A 96 -6.02 12.90 -5.40
CA VAL A 96 -7.32 12.25 -5.64
C VAL A 96 -7.79 11.60 -4.35
N ILE A 97 -9.04 11.87 -3.96
CA ILE A 97 -9.71 11.19 -2.84
C ILE A 97 -10.73 10.23 -3.44
N PRO A 98 -10.60 8.92 -3.19
CA PRO A 98 -11.51 7.93 -3.76
C PRO A 98 -12.92 8.04 -3.18
N PRO A 99 -13.95 7.52 -3.88
CA PRO A 99 -15.30 7.47 -3.35
C PRO A 99 -15.38 6.62 -2.08
N GLY A 100 -16.31 6.96 -1.19
CA GLY A 100 -16.60 6.16 -0.02
C GLY A 100 -17.41 4.91 -0.37
N THR A 101 -16.99 3.73 0.11
CA THR A 101 -17.71 2.46 -0.06
C THR A 101 -18.78 2.26 1.03
N VAL A 102 -18.61 2.91 2.18
CA VAL A 102 -19.55 2.89 3.32
C VAL A 102 -19.91 4.31 3.73
N TRP A 103 -21.02 4.48 4.49
CA TRP A 103 -21.53 5.82 4.80
C TRP A 103 -20.51 6.76 5.48
N PRO A 104 -19.63 6.33 6.42
CA PRO A 104 -18.63 7.24 6.95
C PRO A 104 -17.63 7.71 5.88
N GLY A 105 -17.23 6.81 4.98
CA GLY A 105 -16.36 7.16 3.84
C GLY A 105 -17.05 8.13 2.87
N LYS A 106 -18.36 7.94 2.61
CA LYS A 106 -19.14 8.88 1.78
C LYS A 106 -19.22 10.26 2.42
N LEU A 107 -19.39 10.33 3.75
CA LEU A 107 -19.40 11.61 4.47
C LEU A 107 -18.04 12.31 4.39
N VAL A 108 -16.93 11.60 4.60
CA VAL A 108 -15.59 12.15 4.44
C VAL A 108 -15.38 12.66 3.01
N LYS A 109 -15.76 11.88 1.99
CA LYS A 109 -15.65 12.29 0.59
C LYS A 109 -16.44 13.57 0.32
N MET A 110 -17.67 13.66 0.80
CA MET A 110 -18.51 14.86 0.68
C MET A 110 -17.83 16.08 1.30
N LEU A 111 -17.27 15.95 2.51
CA LEU A 111 -16.58 17.05 3.20
C LEU A 111 -15.31 17.47 2.44
N THR A 112 -14.54 16.53 1.90
CA THR A 112 -13.34 16.84 1.10
C THR A 112 -13.71 17.55 -0.21
N ASP A 113 -14.86 17.24 -0.82
CA ASP A 113 -15.35 17.90 -2.01
C ASP A 113 -15.86 19.33 -1.72
N TRP A 114 -16.40 19.56 -0.54
CA TRP A 114 -16.81 20.91 -0.12
C TRP A 114 -15.64 21.86 0.17
N PHE A 115 -14.48 21.31 0.55
CA PHE A 115 -13.28 22.07 0.87
C PHE A 115 -12.07 21.65 0.01
N PRO A 116 -12.15 21.75 -1.34
CA PRO A 116 -11.12 21.18 -2.22
C PRO A 116 -9.74 21.80 -2.02
N GLY A 117 -9.66 23.11 -1.74
CA GLY A 117 -8.37 23.79 -1.49
C GLY A 117 -7.70 23.34 -0.19
N LEU A 118 -8.49 23.11 0.87
CA LEU A 118 -7.97 22.57 2.13
C LEU A 118 -7.52 21.13 1.96
N THR A 119 -8.34 20.31 1.27
CA THR A 119 -8.02 18.91 0.94
C THR A 119 -6.73 18.81 0.14
N ALA A 120 -6.62 19.58 -0.93
CA ALA A 120 -5.42 19.61 -1.76
C ALA A 120 -4.16 19.98 -0.95
N ARG A 121 -4.27 20.97 -0.03
CA ARG A 121 -3.15 21.37 0.83
C ARG A 121 -2.79 20.32 1.88
N ALA A 122 -3.78 19.71 2.52
CA ALA A 122 -3.59 18.70 3.56
C ALA A 122 -3.00 17.40 2.99
N CYS A 123 -3.53 16.96 1.84
CA CYS A 123 -3.16 15.71 1.19
C CYS A 123 -2.06 15.86 0.13
N ALA A 124 -1.49 17.07 -0.05
CA ALA A 124 -0.44 17.30 -1.05
C ALA A 124 0.73 16.33 -0.89
N PHE A 125 1.24 15.82 -1.98
CA PHE A 125 2.49 15.06 -2.05
C PHE A 125 3.35 15.60 -3.20
N GLY A 126 4.64 15.32 -3.16
CA GLY A 126 5.54 15.78 -4.21
C GLY A 126 5.47 14.89 -5.44
N ALA A 127 5.42 15.51 -6.62
CA ALA A 127 5.51 14.79 -7.89
C ALA A 127 6.78 13.93 -7.97
N VAL A 128 6.62 12.67 -8.37
CA VAL A 128 7.72 11.70 -8.54
C VAL A 128 7.47 10.91 -9.80
N LYS A 129 8.48 10.81 -10.67
CA LYS A 129 8.42 9.92 -11.82
C LYS A 129 8.76 8.50 -11.38
N ALA A 130 7.88 7.55 -11.73
CA ALA A 130 8.17 6.14 -11.56
C ALA A 130 9.29 5.68 -12.50
N ASP A 131 10.08 4.71 -12.04
CA ASP A 131 11.16 4.11 -12.84
C ASP A 131 10.70 2.82 -13.53
N LEU A 132 9.71 2.13 -12.93
CA LEU A 132 9.17 0.86 -13.44
C LEU A 132 7.64 0.92 -13.46
N LEU A 133 7.06 0.61 -14.62
CA LEU A 133 5.61 0.58 -14.82
C LEU A 133 5.12 -0.87 -14.87
N ILE A 134 4.17 -1.18 -14.02
CA ILE A 134 3.60 -2.52 -13.88
C ILE A 134 2.21 -2.52 -14.54
N SER A 135 1.95 -3.45 -15.44
CA SER A 135 0.62 -3.65 -16.04
C SER A 135 0.07 -5.04 -15.76
N ASP A 136 0.96 -6.01 -15.54
CA ASP A 136 0.64 -7.40 -15.31
C ASP A 136 1.38 -7.95 -14.10
N THR A 137 1.11 -9.22 -13.76
CA THR A 137 1.87 -9.91 -12.70
C THR A 137 3.35 -9.99 -13.06
N MET A 138 4.21 -9.55 -12.15
CA MET A 138 5.65 -9.49 -12.34
C MET A 138 6.40 -10.19 -11.21
N SER A 139 7.32 -11.12 -11.53
CA SER A 139 8.27 -11.68 -10.57
C SER A 139 9.31 -10.63 -10.17
N LEU A 140 9.68 -10.60 -8.89
CA LEU A 140 10.77 -9.78 -8.36
C LEU A 140 12.04 -10.57 -8.11
N GLU A 141 12.13 -11.84 -8.53
CA GLU A 141 13.32 -12.69 -8.34
C GLU A 141 14.58 -12.12 -8.99
N ASP A 142 14.45 -11.57 -10.19
CA ASP A 142 15.56 -10.90 -10.90
C ASP A 142 15.99 -9.59 -10.21
N HIS A 143 15.11 -9.02 -9.39
CA HIS A 143 15.39 -7.87 -8.54
C HIS A 143 15.90 -8.25 -7.14
N GLY A 144 16.07 -9.54 -6.86
CA GLY A 144 16.60 -10.06 -5.60
C GLY A 144 15.57 -10.31 -4.50
N PHE A 145 14.27 -10.34 -4.83
CA PHE A 145 13.21 -10.57 -3.86
C PHE A 145 12.38 -11.80 -4.22
N ASP A 146 12.16 -12.67 -3.25
CA ASP A 146 11.31 -13.85 -3.41
C ASP A 146 9.82 -13.46 -3.28
N ALA A 147 9.37 -12.68 -4.23
CA ALA A 147 8.05 -12.08 -4.25
C ALA A 147 7.56 -11.79 -5.69
N ARG A 148 6.25 -11.56 -5.83
CA ARG A 148 5.61 -11.14 -7.09
C ARG A 148 4.74 -9.90 -6.82
N ILE A 149 4.72 -8.99 -7.79
CA ILE A 149 3.74 -7.90 -7.86
C ILE A 149 2.53 -8.43 -8.63
N ILE A 150 1.33 -8.23 -8.10
CA ILE A 150 0.07 -8.73 -8.66
C ILE A 150 -0.91 -7.55 -8.77
N PRO A 151 -1.43 -7.22 -9.96
CA PRO A 151 -2.53 -6.27 -10.09
C PRO A 151 -3.75 -6.73 -9.30
N ALA A 152 -4.24 -5.82 -8.45
CA ALA A 152 -5.32 -6.06 -7.49
C ALA A 152 -6.29 -4.86 -7.47
N PRO A 153 -7.04 -4.63 -8.57
CA PRO A 153 -7.91 -3.47 -8.70
C PRO A 153 -9.07 -3.48 -7.71
N GLY A 154 -9.68 -2.30 -7.54
CA GLY A 154 -10.90 -2.10 -6.77
C GLY A 154 -10.84 -0.91 -5.82
N HIS A 155 -9.75 -0.73 -5.07
CA HIS A 155 -9.53 0.50 -4.31
C HIS A 155 -9.19 1.65 -5.28
N THR A 156 -8.21 1.45 -6.16
CA THR A 156 -8.03 2.17 -7.43
C THR A 156 -7.98 1.15 -8.57
N GLN A 157 -8.04 1.62 -9.82
CA GLN A 157 -7.89 0.76 -11.00
C GLN A 157 -6.46 0.21 -11.13
N GLY A 158 -5.48 0.98 -10.65
CA GLY A 158 -4.06 0.62 -10.65
C GLY A 158 -3.55 0.06 -9.34
N SER A 159 -4.42 -0.40 -8.43
CA SER A 159 -3.95 -1.02 -7.19
C SER A 159 -3.12 -2.26 -7.44
N LEU A 160 -1.99 -2.37 -6.74
CA LEU A 160 -1.07 -3.50 -6.73
C LEU A 160 -1.05 -4.17 -5.37
N SER A 161 -0.81 -5.46 -5.35
CA SER A 161 -0.44 -6.21 -4.14
C SER A 161 0.90 -6.91 -4.36
N ILE A 162 1.65 -7.12 -3.30
CA ILE A 162 2.92 -7.84 -3.32
C ILE A 162 2.74 -9.13 -2.54
N LEU A 163 3.02 -10.27 -3.16
CA LEU A 163 2.90 -11.59 -2.56
C LEU A 163 4.26 -12.27 -2.51
N THR A 164 4.73 -12.61 -1.31
CA THR A 164 5.97 -13.36 -1.12
C THR A 164 5.72 -14.87 -1.26
N SER A 165 6.77 -15.66 -1.54
CA SER A 165 6.70 -17.13 -1.58
C SER A 165 6.28 -17.74 -0.23
N ALA A 166 6.56 -17.05 0.88
CA ALA A 166 6.11 -17.42 2.21
C ALA A 166 4.58 -17.25 2.42
N GLY A 167 3.86 -16.65 1.45
CA GLY A 167 2.43 -16.41 1.51
C GLY A 167 2.02 -15.14 2.24
N ASN A 168 2.95 -14.19 2.45
CA ASN A 168 2.67 -12.87 2.97
C ASN A 168 2.22 -11.95 1.83
N ALA A 169 1.02 -11.39 1.91
CA ALA A 169 0.45 -10.50 0.90
C ALA A 169 0.31 -9.07 1.46
N PHE A 170 1.02 -8.12 0.89
CA PHE A 170 0.91 -6.69 1.19
C PHE A 170 -0.12 -6.10 0.24
N VAL A 171 -1.24 -5.65 0.79
CA VAL A 171 -2.47 -5.43 0.01
C VAL A 171 -2.87 -3.96 -0.09
N GLY A 172 -2.03 -3.04 0.39
CA GLY A 172 -2.39 -1.62 0.42
C GLY A 172 -3.76 -1.43 1.06
N ASP A 173 -4.66 -0.81 0.30
CA ASP A 173 -6.00 -0.43 0.76
C ASP A 173 -7.13 -1.26 0.12
N ILE A 174 -6.84 -2.32 -0.62
CA ILE A 174 -7.91 -3.24 -1.06
C ILE A 174 -8.55 -3.97 0.11
N ALA A 175 -7.83 -4.07 1.23
CA ALA A 175 -8.36 -4.50 2.52
C ALA A 175 -7.75 -3.68 3.66
N VAL A 176 -8.50 -3.56 4.76
CA VAL A 176 -8.06 -2.92 6.01
C VAL A 176 -8.30 -3.87 7.18
N ASN A 177 -7.69 -3.62 8.33
CA ASN A 177 -8.02 -4.35 9.55
C ASN A 177 -8.14 -3.38 10.72
N MET A 178 -9.21 -2.60 10.71
CA MET A 178 -9.45 -1.57 11.72
C MET A 178 -10.94 -1.53 12.13
N PRO A 179 -11.23 -1.11 13.36
CA PRO A 179 -12.60 -0.90 13.77
C PRO A 179 -13.18 0.34 13.07
N ILE A 180 -14.31 0.17 12.41
CA ILE A 180 -15.10 1.27 11.85
C ILE A 180 -16.45 1.26 12.59
N LEU A 181 -16.77 2.36 13.28
CA LEU A 181 -17.97 2.45 14.15
C LEU A 181 -18.05 1.30 15.17
N GLY A 182 -16.91 0.99 15.82
CA GLY A 182 -16.85 -0.07 16.84
C GLY A 182 -16.92 -1.50 16.33
N ARG A 183 -16.99 -1.72 15.02
CA ARG A 183 -17.01 -3.06 14.41
C ARG A 183 -15.76 -3.30 13.60
N GLN A 184 -15.08 -4.43 13.84
CA GLN A 184 -13.93 -4.85 13.04
C GLN A 184 -14.34 -5.04 11.59
N ARG A 185 -13.62 -4.38 10.68
CA ARG A 185 -13.85 -4.46 9.25
C ARG A 185 -12.57 -4.82 8.50
N TYR A 186 -12.75 -5.63 7.45
CA TYR A 186 -11.69 -5.95 6.49
C TYR A 186 -11.91 -5.27 5.14
N ALA A 187 -13.12 -4.82 4.83
CA ALA A 187 -13.39 -4.04 3.64
C ALA A 187 -12.94 -2.58 3.82
N SER A 188 -12.24 -2.04 2.85
CA SER A 188 -11.83 -0.64 2.83
C SER A 188 -13.05 0.30 2.86
N PRO A 189 -13.02 1.38 3.65
CA PRO A 189 -14.10 2.38 3.66
C PRO A 189 -14.09 3.28 2.42
N PHE A 190 -13.06 3.19 1.60
CA PHE A 190 -12.88 3.95 0.36
C PHE A 190 -12.51 3.02 -0.79
N GLY A 191 -12.80 3.44 -2.02
CA GLY A 191 -12.42 2.72 -3.23
C GLY A 191 -13.50 2.83 -4.31
N TYR A 192 -13.14 2.49 -5.52
CA TYR A 192 -14.04 2.58 -6.68
C TYR A 192 -15.01 1.40 -6.75
N SER A 193 -14.61 0.20 -6.29
CA SER A 193 -15.44 -0.99 -6.36
C SER A 193 -15.15 -1.97 -5.20
N ALA A 194 -16.08 -2.05 -4.26
CA ALA A 194 -16.00 -3.04 -3.17
C ALA A 194 -16.02 -4.48 -3.70
N ARG A 195 -16.75 -4.73 -4.80
CA ARG A 195 -16.80 -6.04 -5.46
C ARG A 195 -15.45 -6.42 -6.05
N GLU A 196 -14.80 -5.50 -6.78
CA GLU A 196 -13.48 -5.76 -7.35
C GLU A 196 -12.41 -5.96 -6.28
N MET A 197 -12.46 -5.18 -5.18
CA MET A 197 -11.58 -5.42 -4.03
C MET A 197 -11.74 -6.84 -3.48
N ALA A 198 -12.98 -7.34 -3.35
CA ALA A 198 -13.22 -8.70 -2.89
C ALA A 198 -12.68 -9.75 -3.88
N VAL A 199 -12.89 -9.55 -5.18
CA VAL A 199 -12.33 -10.42 -6.25
C VAL A 199 -10.80 -10.43 -6.21
N SER A 200 -10.17 -9.28 -6.01
CA SER A 200 -8.71 -9.16 -5.86
C SER A 200 -8.19 -9.92 -4.64
N MET A 201 -8.89 -9.84 -3.50
CA MET A 201 -8.54 -10.61 -2.31
C MET A 201 -8.68 -12.13 -2.53
N GLU A 202 -9.74 -12.58 -3.21
CA GLU A 202 -9.92 -13.99 -3.58
C GLU A 202 -8.82 -14.47 -4.54
N LYS A 203 -8.43 -13.65 -5.52
CA LYS A 203 -7.31 -13.92 -6.42
C LYS A 203 -6.03 -14.17 -5.62
N LEU A 204 -5.70 -13.29 -4.66
CA LEU A 204 -4.51 -13.45 -3.83
C LEU A 204 -4.54 -14.75 -3.00
N ILE A 205 -5.70 -15.15 -2.48
CA ILE A 205 -5.85 -16.43 -1.76
C ILE A 205 -5.60 -17.62 -2.70
N LYS A 206 -6.14 -17.59 -3.93
CA LYS A 206 -5.88 -18.62 -4.95
C LYS A 206 -4.40 -18.69 -5.34
N GLU A 207 -3.70 -17.56 -5.30
CA GLU A 207 -2.26 -17.43 -5.52
C GLU A 207 -1.42 -17.78 -4.27
N SER A 208 -2.05 -18.42 -3.26
CA SER A 208 -1.44 -18.92 -2.02
C SER A 208 -1.13 -17.87 -0.94
N ALA A 209 -1.79 -16.70 -0.96
CA ALA A 209 -1.72 -15.78 0.16
C ALA A 209 -2.34 -16.40 1.41
N ARG A 210 -1.59 -16.38 2.52
CA ARG A 210 -1.98 -16.93 3.82
C ARG A 210 -2.21 -15.84 4.85
N ARG A 211 -1.43 -14.75 4.78
CA ARG A 211 -1.46 -13.63 5.72
C ARG A 211 -1.45 -12.32 4.96
N PHE A 212 -2.35 -11.44 5.31
CA PHE A 212 -2.51 -10.12 4.70
C PHE A 212 -1.92 -9.03 5.58
N TYR A 213 -1.19 -8.13 4.95
CA TYR A 213 -0.57 -6.94 5.53
C TYR A 213 -1.21 -5.69 4.89
N PRO A 214 -2.30 -5.17 5.47
CA PRO A 214 -2.92 -3.95 4.97
C PRO A 214 -2.12 -2.72 5.39
N ALA A 215 -2.22 -1.64 4.62
CA ALA A 215 -1.63 -0.37 5.01
C ALA A 215 -2.34 0.23 6.24
N HIS A 216 -3.63 -0.04 6.41
CA HIS A 216 -4.39 0.42 7.56
C HIS A 216 -4.89 -0.73 8.45
N GLY A 217 -4.40 -0.76 9.68
CA GLY A 217 -4.76 -1.78 10.66
C GLY A 217 -3.70 -2.87 10.83
N ARG A 218 -4.00 -3.92 11.58
CA ARG A 218 -3.06 -5.01 11.89
C ARG A 218 -3.09 -6.09 10.80
N PRO A 219 -1.99 -6.83 10.59
CA PRO A 219 -2.02 -8.03 9.76
C PRO A 219 -3.10 -9.01 10.22
N PHE A 220 -3.65 -9.77 9.29
CA PHE A 220 -4.69 -10.78 9.54
C PHE A 220 -4.55 -11.97 8.60
N ASP A 221 -5.08 -13.12 9.00
CA ASP A 221 -4.97 -14.33 8.20
C ASP A 221 -6.08 -14.42 7.15
N ALA A 222 -5.81 -15.08 6.03
CA ALA A 222 -6.76 -15.28 4.93
C ALA A 222 -8.07 -15.94 5.42
N THR A 223 -7.98 -16.87 6.37
CA THR A 223 -9.14 -17.54 6.97
C THR A 223 -10.05 -16.59 7.75
N GLN A 224 -9.51 -15.54 8.37
CA GLN A 224 -10.29 -14.52 9.06
C GLN A 224 -11.13 -13.70 8.08
N TRP A 225 -10.54 -13.33 6.93
CA TRP A 225 -11.24 -12.62 5.88
C TRP A 225 -12.34 -13.49 5.26
N GLN A 226 -12.05 -14.74 4.89
CA GLN A 226 -13.02 -15.67 4.32
C GLN A 226 -14.22 -15.90 5.24
N LYS A 227 -13.99 -16.17 6.54
CA LYS A 227 -15.06 -16.32 7.52
C LYS A 227 -15.97 -15.08 7.60
N LYS A 228 -15.38 -13.88 7.51
CA LYS A 228 -16.14 -12.64 7.58
C LYS A 228 -16.99 -12.42 6.33
N MET A 229 -16.50 -12.78 5.15
CA MET A 229 -17.26 -12.68 3.90
C MET A 229 -18.45 -13.64 3.86
N LEU A 230 -18.29 -14.87 4.37
CA LEU A 230 -19.39 -15.84 4.46
C LEU A 230 -20.54 -15.41 5.37
N VAL A 231 -20.30 -14.53 6.36
CA VAL A 231 -21.33 -14.04 7.30
C VAL A 231 -22.05 -12.80 6.75
N GLN A 232 -21.51 -12.17 5.70
CA GLN A 232 -22.09 -10.94 5.12
C GLN A 232 -22.92 -11.18 3.86
N ASN A 233 -22.90 -12.41 3.33
CA ASN A 233 -23.80 -12.93 2.29
C ASN A 233 -24.96 -13.68 2.92
#